data_374586ad4cf229fa8baa41f332e0be1a
#
_entry.id   374586ad4cf229fa8baa41f332e0be1a
#
_cell.length_a   1.000
_cell.length_b   1.000
_cell.length_c   1.000
_cell.angle_alpha   90.00
_cell.angle_beta   90.00
_cell.angle_gamma   90.00
#
_symmetry.space_group_name_H-M   'P 1'
#
loop_
_entity.id
_entity.type
_entity.pdbx_description
1 polymer ?
#
loop_
_entity_poly.entity_id
_entity_poly.type
_entity_poly.pdbx_seq_one_letter_code
_entity_poly.pdbx_strand_id
1 'polypeptide(L)'
;MTNIIEQLAQIFKAMVENYNSFGEVWKNIPLAKEAFAIMLSLPPTLKDEFETPEAKANLLEQMLDQIEETTSPRFCIEVREYILELDSMNEENILELARLKDYINPNVTMEEYCKKYGVFLKFDPIERTQKWEEVIYEVEKECDKRLEKQPRHMGFCFIYWSTKKTVLAERGIV
;
A
#
# COMPACT_ATOMS: atom_id res chain seq x y z
N MET A 1 -17.71 3.04 20.94
CA MET A 1 -16.67 3.93 20.37
C MET A 1 -15.28 3.63 20.91
N THR A 2 -15.04 3.62 22.21
CA THR A 2 -13.71 3.33 22.80
C THR A 2 -13.05 2.07 22.22
N ASN A 3 -13.80 0.98 22.03
CA ASN A 3 -13.26 -0.26 21.45
C ASN A 3 -12.79 -0.12 19.98
N ILE A 4 -13.47 0.70 19.17
CA ILE A 4 -13.10 0.91 17.76
C ILE A 4 -11.80 1.73 17.64
N ILE A 5 -11.63 2.73 18.50
CA ILE A 5 -10.42 3.55 18.53
C ILE A 5 -9.23 2.73 19.04
N GLU A 6 -9.43 1.91 20.07
CA GLU A 6 -8.39 0.98 20.53
C GLU A 6 -7.99 -0.02 19.43
N GLN A 7 -8.95 -0.54 18.68
CA GLN A 7 -8.68 -1.41 17.53
C GLN A 7 -7.85 -0.68 16.47
N LEU A 8 -8.24 0.55 16.11
CA LEU A 8 -7.52 1.37 15.13
C LEU A 8 -6.07 1.61 15.59
N ALA A 9 -5.88 1.99 16.86
CA ALA A 9 -4.55 2.20 17.43
C ALA A 9 -3.68 0.93 17.40
N GLN A 10 -4.26 -0.24 17.65
CA GLN A 10 -3.56 -1.54 17.56
C GLN A 10 -3.15 -1.84 16.11
N ILE A 11 -4.02 -1.56 15.13
CA ILE A 11 -3.70 -1.74 13.71
C ILE A 11 -2.53 -0.85 13.31
N PHE A 12 -2.59 0.46 13.62
CA PHE A 12 -1.49 1.38 13.33
C PHE A 12 -0.17 0.95 13.98
N LYS A 13 -0.21 0.51 15.24
CA LYS A 13 0.97 -0.02 15.91
C LYS A 13 1.57 -1.21 15.17
N ALA A 14 0.74 -2.18 14.78
CA ALA A 14 1.20 -3.34 14.02
C ALA A 14 1.77 -2.94 12.65
N MET A 15 1.17 -1.94 11.98
CA MET A 15 1.68 -1.43 10.71
C MET A 15 3.07 -0.80 10.87
N VAL A 16 3.29 0.01 11.91
CA VAL A 16 4.62 0.60 12.20
C VAL A 16 5.64 -0.49 12.53
N GLU A 17 5.28 -1.52 13.29
CA GLU A 17 6.16 -2.65 13.60
C GLU A 17 6.58 -3.40 12.32
N ASN A 18 5.63 -3.70 11.42
CA ASN A 18 5.91 -4.33 10.13
C ASN A 18 6.79 -3.43 9.23
N TYR A 19 6.51 -2.13 9.17
CA TYR A 19 7.28 -1.17 8.37
C TYR A 19 8.75 -1.11 8.82
N ASN A 20 9.00 -1.16 10.12
CA ASN A 20 10.34 -1.15 10.69
C ASN A 20 11.04 -2.53 10.63
N SER A 21 10.32 -3.58 10.25
CA SER A 21 10.84 -4.93 10.12
C SER A 21 11.26 -5.21 8.68
N PHE A 22 12.51 -5.64 8.48
CA PHE A 22 13.04 -5.86 7.14
C PHE A 22 12.22 -6.88 6.33
N GLY A 23 11.66 -6.41 5.21
CA GLY A 23 10.92 -7.23 4.26
C GLY A 23 9.51 -7.62 4.72
N GLU A 24 8.90 -6.87 5.67
CA GLU A 24 7.58 -7.18 6.22
C GLU A 24 6.49 -6.15 5.85
N VAL A 25 6.83 -5.11 5.09
CA VAL A 25 5.89 -4.03 4.69
C VAL A 25 4.66 -4.57 3.96
N TRP A 26 4.80 -5.64 3.17
CA TRP A 26 3.69 -6.28 2.46
C TRP A 26 2.54 -6.73 3.40
N LYS A 27 2.83 -7.01 4.68
CA LYS A 27 1.82 -7.38 5.69
C LYS A 27 0.87 -6.23 6.03
N ASN A 28 1.22 -5.01 5.66
CA ASN A 28 0.43 -3.83 6.00
C ASN A 28 -0.79 -3.63 5.10
N ILE A 29 -0.83 -4.21 3.90
CA ILE A 29 -1.98 -4.03 2.98
C ILE A 29 -3.32 -4.46 3.61
N PRO A 30 -3.49 -5.66 4.17
CA PRO A 30 -4.75 -6.03 4.82
C PRO A 30 -5.05 -5.18 6.06
N LEU A 31 -4.04 -4.78 6.82
CA LEU A 31 -4.19 -3.89 7.98
C LEU A 31 -4.66 -2.50 7.57
N ALA A 32 -4.09 -1.94 6.50
CA ALA A 32 -4.51 -0.66 5.94
C ALA A 32 -5.95 -0.70 5.43
N LYS A 33 -6.36 -1.78 4.76
CA LYS A 33 -7.75 -1.98 4.32
C LYS A 33 -8.72 -2.05 5.51
N GLU A 34 -8.35 -2.73 6.58
CA GLU A 34 -9.14 -2.80 7.82
C GLU A 34 -9.21 -1.43 8.50
N ALA A 35 -8.09 -0.73 8.65
CA ALA A 35 -8.04 0.62 9.22
C ALA A 35 -8.90 1.59 8.41
N PHE A 36 -8.81 1.56 7.08
CA PHE A 36 -9.61 2.42 6.20
C PHE A 36 -11.10 2.14 6.34
N ALA A 37 -11.53 0.88 6.38
CA ALA A 37 -12.92 0.51 6.61
C ALA A 37 -13.46 1.04 7.95
N ILE A 38 -12.65 0.98 9.00
CA ILE A 38 -12.98 1.58 10.30
C ILE A 38 -13.08 3.09 10.16
N MET A 39 -12.10 3.74 9.53
CA MET A 39 -12.09 5.20 9.34
C MET A 39 -13.31 5.68 8.55
N LEU A 40 -13.75 4.96 7.50
CA LEU A 40 -14.96 5.27 6.76
C LEU A 40 -16.23 5.21 7.63
N SER A 41 -16.26 4.33 8.62
CA SER A 41 -17.41 4.19 9.55
C SER A 41 -17.49 5.30 10.59
N LEU A 42 -16.40 6.03 10.82
CA LEU A 42 -16.31 7.12 11.78
C LEU A 42 -16.70 8.45 11.12
N PRO A 43 -17.30 9.40 11.87
CA PRO A 43 -17.60 10.73 11.35
C PRO A 43 -16.33 11.48 10.91
N PRO A 44 -16.44 12.52 10.07
CA PRO A 44 -15.30 13.35 9.65
C PRO A 44 -14.54 13.97 10.82
N THR A 45 -15.23 14.23 11.92
CA THR A 45 -14.63 14.74 13.17
C THR A 45 -15.02 13.85 14.34
N LEU A 46 -14.10 13.61 15.25
CA LEU A 46 -14.33 12.84 16.47
C LEU A 46 -13.55 13.47 17.62
N LYS A 47 -14.29 13.89 18.67
CA LYS A 47 -13.70 14.55 19.83
C LYS A 47 -12.59 13.68 20.44
N ASP A 48 -11.50 14.31 20.82
CA ASP A 48 -10.30 13.72 21.44
C ASP A 48 -9.45 12.87 20.50
N GLU A 49 -9.91 12.60 19.25
CA GLU A 49 -9.18 11.78 18.26
C GLU A 49 -8.75 12.60 17.04
N PHE A 50 -9.73 13.14 16.32
CA PHE A 50 -9.49 14.09 15.23
C PHE A 50 -10.56 15.19 15.26
N GLU A 51 -10.16 16.37 15.67
CA GLU A 51 -11.08 17.49 15.87
C GLU A 51 -11.55 18.14 14.57
N THR A 52 -10.79 17.93 13.48
CA THR A 52 -11.10 18.47 12.14
C THR A 52 -11.05 17.39 11.08
N PRO A 53 -11.75 17.57 9.94
CA PRO A 53 -11.64 16.63 8.82
C PRO A 53 -10.21 16.47 8.31
N GLU A 54 -9.42 17.56 8.29
CA GLU A 54 -8.01 17.54 7.89
C GLU A 54 -7.16 16.68 8.85
N ALA A 55 -7.46 16.66 10.14
CA ALA A 55 -6.76 15.77 11.09
C ALA A 55 -7.03 14.29 10.78
N LYS A 56 -8.25 13.95 10.35
CA LYS A 56 -8.59 12.62 9.86
C LYS A 56 -7.89 12.30 8.54
N ALA A 57 -7.80 13.28 7.62
CA ALA A 57 -7.04 13.15 6.38
C ALA A 57 -5.56 12.84 6.65
N ASN A 58 -4.92 13.58 7.55
CA ASN A 58 -3.53 13.36 7.96
C ASN A 58 -3.29 11.94 8.54
N LEU A 59 -4.26 11.40 9.28
CA LEU A 59 -4.16 10.03 9.81
C LEU A 59 -4.22 8.98 8.68
N LEU A 60 -5.01 9.22 7.63
CA LEU A 60 -5.04 8.37 6.45
C LEU A 60 -3.74 8.46 5.64
N GLU A 61 -3.13 9.64 5.54
CA GLU A 61 -1.80 9.79 4.92
C GLU A 61 -0.74 9.00 5.69
N GLN A 62 -0.70 9.13 7.02
CA GLN A 62 0.20 8.34 7.85
C GLN A 62 0.00 6.82 7.68
N MET A 63 -1.23 6.37 7.41
CA MET A 63 -1.50 4.98 7.06
C MET A 63 -0.89 4.62 5.70
N LEU A 64 -1.03 5.47 4.69
CA LEU A 64 -0.44 5.26 3.36
C LEU A 64 1.09 5.22 3.42
N ASP A 65 1.72 6.01 4.27
CA ASP A 65 3.18 6.01 4.49
C ASP A 65 3.72 4.66 5.00
N GLN A 66 2.85 3.81 5.56
CA GLN A 66 3.22 2.50 6.08
C GLN A 66 3.04 1.36 5.06
N ILE A 67 2.67 1.66 3.81
CA ILE A 67 2.48 0.67 2.75
C ILE A 67 3.29 1.04 1.50
N GLU A 68 3.52 0.05 0.65
CA GLU A 68 4.08 0.29 -0.68
C GLU A 68 2.93 0.48 -1.68
N GLU A 69 2.61 1.72 -2.02
CA GLU A 69 1.43 2.09 -2.81
C GLU A 69 1.36 1.39 -4.16
N THR A 70 2.51 1.12 -4.80
CA THR A 70 2.57 0.44 -6.09
C THR A 70 2.17 -1.04 -6.03
N THR A 71 2.11 -1.63 -4.84
CA THR A 71 1.61 -3.00 -4.65
C THR A 71 0.08 -3.07 -4.56
N SER A 72 -0.57 -1.96 -4.19
CA SER A 72 -2.04 -1.86 -4.08
C SER A 72 -2.56 -0.50 -4.57
N PRO A 73 -2.24 -0.12 -5.82
CA PRO A 73 -2.46 1.25 -6.30
C PRO A 73 -3.93 1.64 -6.34
N ARG A 74 -4.85 0.72 -6.64
CA ARG A 74 -6.30 1.02 -6.69
C ARG A 74 -6.87 1.28 -5.31
N PHE A 75 -6.44 0.52 -4.31
CA PHE A 75 -6.77 0.78 -2.91
C PHE A 75 -6.23 2.15 -2.46
N CYS A 76 -4.99 2.47 -2.79
CA CYS A 76 -4.40 3.78 -2.45
C CYS A 76 -5.13 4.94 -3.16
N ILE A 77 -5.57 4.75 -4.40
CA ILE A 77 -6.42 5.73 -5.10
C ILE A 77 -7.71 5.98 -4.33
N GLU A 78 -8.41 4.93 -3.89
CA GLU A 78 -9.65 5.04 -3.11
C GLU A 78 -9.42 5.83 -1.80
N VAL A 79 -8.35 5.53 -1.07
CA VAL A 79 -8.00 6.24 0.16
C VAL A 79 -7.69 7.71 -0.14
N ARG A 80 -6.89 8.00 -1.18
CA ARG A 80 -6.52 9.36 -1.56
C ARG A 80 -7.70 10.19 -2.07
N GLU A 81 -8.66 9.58 -2.75
CA GLU A 81 -9.92 10.23 -3.13
C GLU A 81 -10.71 10.63 -1.88
N TYR A 82 -10.80 9.76 -0.88
CA TYR A 82 -11.46 10.09 0.38
C TYR A 82 -10.70 11.16 1.18
N ILE A 83 -9.38 11.18 1.15
CA ILE A 83 -8.60 12.29 1.73
C ILE A 83 -9.01 13.63 1.11
N LEU A 84 -9.21 13.69 -0.21
CA LEU A 84 -9.67 14.92 -0.87
C LEU A 84 -11.12 15.31 -0.54
N GLU A 85 -11.96 14.38 -0.12
CA GLU A 85 -13.28 14.70 0.43
C GLU A 85 -13.19 15.39 1.80
N LEU A 86 -12.16 15.06 2.58
CA LEU A 86 -11.90 15.62 3.91
C LEU A 86 -11.10 16.92 3.82
N ASP A 87 -10.13 17.00 2.92
CA ASP A 87 -9.23 18.13 2.68
C ASP A 87 -9.03 18.35 1.17
N SER A 88 -9.91 19.11 0.55
CA SER A 88 -9.89 19.34 -0.90
C SER A 88 -8.71 20.20 -1.40
N MET A 89 -7.97 20.83 -0.50
CA MET A 89 -6.83 21.70 -0.81
C MET A 89 -5.48 21.02 -0.56
N ASN A 90 -5.46 19.74 -0.26
CA ASN A 90 -4.24 18.97 -0.02
C ASN A 90 -3.46 18.77 -1.32
N GLU A 91 -2.54 19.67 -1.61
CA GLU A 91 -1.76 19.69 -2.86
C GLU A 91 -0.90 18.43 -3.03
N GLU A 92 -0.29 17.93 -1.96
CA GLU A 92 0.53 16.73 -2.01
C GLU A 92 -0.32 15.51 -2.39
N ASN A 93 -1.47 15.36 -1.76
CA ASN A 93 -2.38 14.26 -2.06
C ASN A 93 -2.95 14.34 -3.50
N ILE A 94 -3.20 15.55 -4.02
CA ILE A 94 -3.60 15.76 -5.42
C ILE A 94 -2.54 15.23 -6.39
N LEU A 95 -1.27 15.55 -6.13
CA LEU A 95 -0.14 15.12 -6.96
C LEU A 95 0.05 13.59 -6.92
N GLU A 96 0.02 13.01 -5.73
CA GLU A 96 0.18 11.57 -5.55
C GLU A 96 -0.99 10.77 -6.14
N LEU A 97 -2.22 11.27 -6.01
CA LEU A 97 -3.39 10.69 -6.64
C LEU A 97 -3.26 10.69 -8.17
N ALA A 98 -2.79 11.79 -8.76
CA ALA A 98 -2.54 11.87 -10.19
C ALA A 98 -1.45 10.88 -10.61
N ARG A 99 -0.37 10.74 -9.82
CA ARG A 99 0.72 9.78 -10.05
C ARG A 99 0.20 8.34 -10.06
N LEU A 100 -0.63 7.95 -9.09
CA LEU A 100 -1.18 6.61 -9.02
C LEU A 100 -2.19 6.33 -10.15
N LYS A 101 -3.01 7.30 -10.53
CA LYS A 101 -3.92 7.18 -11.67
C LYS A 101 -3.16 6.98 -12.98
N ASP A 102 -2.08 7.70 -13.21
CA ASP A 102 -1.20 7.47 -14.36
C ASP A 102 -0.49 6.11 -14.29
N TYR A 103 -0.08 5.69 -13.08
CA TYR A 103 0.55 4.37 -12.89
C TYR A 103 -0.34 3.22 -13.37
N ILE A 104 -1.63 3.22 -13.04
CA ILE A 104 -2.56 2.16 -13.46
C ILE A 104 -3.18 2.36 -14.84
N ASN A 105 -2.93 3.51 -15.50
CA ASN A 105 -3.53 3.82 -16.78
C ASN A 105 -2.83 3.04 -17.91
N PRO A 106 -3.54 2.15 -18.64
CA PRO A 106 -2.94 1.35 -19.70
C PRO A 106 -2.52 2.19 -20.92
N ASN A 107 -3.03 3.42 -21.07
CA ASN A 107 -2.67 4.34 -22.16
C ASN A 107 -1.39 5.14 -21.87
N VAL A 108 -0.90 5.12 -20.63
CA VAL A 108 0.37 5.75 -20.26
C VAL A 108 1.45 4.69 -20.30
N THR A 109 2.40 4.84 -21.22
CA THR A 109 3.52 3.91 -21.32
C THR A 109 4.44 4.03 -20.10
N MET A 110 5.20 2.97 -19.80
CA MET A 110 6.16 2.97 -18.72
C MET A 110 7.22 4.06 -18.89
N GLU A 111 7.64 4.30 -20.13
CA GLU A 111 8.63 5.33 -20.46
C GLU A 111 8.09 6.74 -20.16
N GLU A 112 6.85 7.02 -20.57
CA GLU A 112 6.17 8.29 -20.28
C GLU A 112 6.01 8.51 -18.77
N TYR A 113 5.56 7.47 -18.05
CA TYR A 113 5.42 7.50 -16.60
C TYR A 113 6.77 7.79 -15.92
N CYS A 114 7.80 7.03 -16.24
CA CYS A 114 9.13 7.20 -15.64
C CYS A 114 9.70 8.59 -15.93
N LYS A 115 9.51 9.10 -17.14
CA LYS A 115 9.96 10.46 -17.53
C LYS A 115 9.20 11.55 -16.78
N LYS A 116 7.88 11.39 -16.64
CA LYS A 116 7.02 12.38 -15.96
C LYS A 116 7.30 12.48 -14.47
N TYR A 117 7.52 11.35 -13.81
CA TYR A 117 7.64 11.27 -12.36
C TYR A 117 9.08 11.06 -11.85
N GLY A 118 10.08 11.10 -12.75
CA GLY A 118 11.49 10.95 -12.37
C GLY A 118 11.85 9.56 -11.83
N VAL A 119 11.11 8.52 -12.23
CA VAL A 119 11.32 7.15 -11.76
C VAL A 119 12.38 6.47 -12.64
N PHE A 120 13.44 5.96 -12.03
CA PHE A 120 14.53 5.31 -12.74
C PHE A 120 14.38 3.79 -12.86
N LEU A 121 13.56 3.18 -12.01
CA LEU A 121 13.30 1.74 -12.03
C LEU A 121 12.21 1.41 -13.04
N LYS A 122 12.47 0.40 -13.87
CA LYS A 122 11.44 -0.16 -14.76
C LYS A 122 10.61 -1.15 -13.97
N PHE A 123 9.31 -0.94 -13.98
CA PHE A 123 8.33 -1.90 -13.46
C PHE A 123 7.92 -2.88 -14.54
N ASP A 124 7.60 -4.10 -14.16
CA ASP A 124 6.95 -5.03 -15.08
C ASP A 124 5.53 -4.52 -15.39
N PRO A 125 5.11 -4.43 -16.66
CA PRO A 125 3.75 -4.01 -17.01
C PRO A 125 2.64 -4.77 -16.26
N ILE A 126 2.89 -6.03 -15.88
CA ILE A 126 1.95 -6.85 -15.10
C ILE A 126 1.67 -6.26 -13.71
N GLU A 127 2.65 -5.59 -13.09
CA GLU A 127 2.54 -5.01 -11.75
C GLU A 127 1.51 -3.87 -11.68
N ARG A 128 1.17 -3.27 -12.83
CA ARG A 128 0.17 -2.20 -12.97
C ARG A 128 -1.25 -2.73 -13.11
N THR A 129 -1.43 -4.04 -13.22
CA THR A 129 -2.72 -4.66 -13.49
C THR A 129 -3.50 -4.96 -12.20
N GLN A 130 -4.82 -4.98 -12.32
CA GLN A 130 -5.69 -5.41 -11.24
C GLN A 130 -5.38 -6.86 -10.82
N LYS A 131 -5.08 -7.72 -11.79
CA LYS A 131 -4.74 -9.14 -11.51
C LYS A 131 -3.51 -9.27 -10.60
N TRP A 132 -2.50 -8.40 -10.77
CA TRP A 132 -1.36 -8.34 -9.87
C TRP A 132 -1.77 -7.95 -8.45
N GLU A 133 -2.51 -6.85 -8.33
CA GLU A 133 -2.97 -6.35 -7.03
C GLU A 133 -3.82 -7.36 -6.24
N GLU A 134 -4.61 -8.18 -6.95
CA GLU A 134 -5.43 -9.23 -6.34
C GLU A 134 -4.61 -10.39 -5.75
N VAL A 135 -3.41 -10.66 -6.29
CA VAL A 135 -2.63 -11.85 -5.91
C VAL A 135 -1.37 -11.54 -5.14
N ILE A 136 -0.83 -10.32 -5.24
CA ILE A 136 0.53 -10.01 -4.73
C ILE A 136 0.66 -10.28 -3.24
N TYR A 137 -0.35 -9.98 -2.43
CA TYR A 137 -0.34 -10.27 -1.00
C TYR A 137 -0.14 -11.76 -0.71
N GLU A 138 -0.89 -12.61 -1.39
CA GLU A 138 -0.79 -14.07 -1.22
C GLU A 138 0.52 -14.63 -1.81
N VAL A 139 1.10 -13.96 -2.81
CA VAL A 139 2.42 -14.30 -3.34
C VAL A 139 3.50 -14.00 -2.31
N GLU A 140 3.49 -12.81 -1.71
CA GLU A 140 4.44 -12.42 -0.67
C GLU A 140 4.36 -13.37 0.54
N LYS A 141 3.15 -13.67 0.98
CA LYS A 141 2.88 -14.59 2.09
C LYS A 141 3.43 -16.01 1.81
N GLU A 142 3.24 -16.51 0.60
CA GLU A 142 3.76 -17.80 0.21
C GLU A 142 5.30 -17.79 0.10
N CYS A 143 5.88 -16.69 -0.40
CA CYS A 143 7.33 -16.52 -0.43
C CYS A 143 7.92 -16.53 0.99
N ASP A 144 7.33 -15.76 1.90
CA ASP A 144 7.77 -15.70 3.30
C ASP A 144 7.74 -17.09 3.95
N LYS A 145 6.66 -17.84 3.74
CA LYS A 145 6.51 -19.21 4.22
C LYS A 145 7.55 -20.16 3.65
N ARG A 146 7.81 -20.12 2.33
CA ARG A 146 8.82 -20.98 1.68
C ARG A 146 10.23 -20.67 2.14
N LEU A 147 10.48 -19.42 2.51
CA LEU A 147 11.79 -18.92 2.90
C LEU A 147 11.96 -18.75 4.42
N GLU A 148 11.00 -19.18 5.24
CA GLU A 148 11.01 -19.05 6.70
C GLU A 148 12.31 -19.54 7.35
N LYS A 149 12.89 -20.62 6.83
CA LYS A 149 14.13 -21.23 7.35
C LYS A 149 15.40 -20.71 6.68
N GLN A 150 15.27 -19.80 5.71
CA GLN A 150 16.41 -19.24 5.01
C GLN A 150 16.98 -18.04 5.78
N PRO A 151 18.30 -18.01 6.05
CA PRO A 151 18.89 -16.87 6.71
C PRO A 151 18.83 -15.63 5.80
N ARG A 152 18.35 -14.52 6.34
CA ARG A 152 18.26 -13.23 5.64
C ARG A 152 19.61 -12.50 5.66
N HIS A 153 20.55 -13.00 4.86
CA HIS A 153 21.90 -12.41 4.69
C HIS A 153 22.07 -11.75 3.31
N MET A 154 23.27 -11.23 3.05
CA MET A 154 23.63 -10.71 1.73
C MET A 154 23.42 -11.82 0.66
N GLY A 155 22.62 -11.51 -0.36
CA GLY A 155 22.21 -12.49 -1.40
C GLY A 155 20.84 -13.13 -1.17
N PHE A 156 20.20 -12.93 -0.03
CA PHE A 156 18.82 -13.41 0.20
C PHE A 156 17.85 -12.87 -0.86
N CYS A 157 18.07 -11.65 -1.36
CA CYS A 157 17.24 -11.06 -2.41
C CYS A 157 17.18 -11.92 -3.68
N PHE A 158 18.27 -12.61 -4.08
CA PHE A 158 18.26 -13.49 -5.26
C PHE A 158 17.39 -14.73 -5.04
N ILE A 159 17.47 -15.32 -3.84
CA ILE A 159 16.63 -16.47 -3.47
C ILE A 159 15.17 -16.03 -3.44
N TYR A 160 14.91 -14.87 -2.83
CA TYR A 160 13.57 -14.29 -2.74
C TYR A 160 12.96 -14.04 -4.14
N TRP A 161 13.68 -13.36 -5.04
CA TRP A 161 13.20 -13.10 -6.40
C TRP A 161 12.96 -14.38 -7.21
N SER A 162 13.84 -15.38 -7.07
CA SER A 162 13.65 -16.68 -7.70
C SER A 162 12.39 -17.38 -7.19
N THR A 163 12.17 -17.37 -5.88
CA THR A 163 10.97 -17.96 -5.25
C THR A 163 9.72 -17.21 -5.68
N LYS A 164 9.74 -15.87 -5.67
CA LYS A 164 8.61 -15.01 -6.08
C LYS A 164 8.23 -15.29 -7.54
N LYS A 165 9.21 -15.39 -8.43
CA LYS A 165 8.97 -15.75 -9.83
C LYS A 165 8.28 -17.13 -9.97
N THR A 166 8.70 -18.11 -9.18
CA THR A 166 8.09 -19.44 -9.19
C THR A 166 6.63 -19.37 -8.68
N VAL A 167 6.39 -18.68 -7.58
CA VAL A 167 5.04 -18.55 -6.99
C VAL A 167 4.10 -17.79 -7.94
N LEU A 168 4.60 -16.75 -8.62
CA LEU A 168 3.84 -16.00 -9.63
C LEU A 168 3.44 -16.90 -10.81
N ALA A 169 4.39 -17.70 -11.33
CA ALA A 169 4.12 -18.64 -12.42
C ALA A 169 3.07 -19.70 -12.03
N GLU A 170 3.14 -20.24 -10.81
CA GLU A 170 2.14 -21.19 -10.27
C GLU A 170 0.73 -20.57 -10.22
N ARG A 171 0.63 -19.25 -10.12
CA ARG A 171 -0.64 -18.49 -10.11
C ARG A 171 -1.04 -17.95 -11.50
N GLY A 172 -0.31 -18.35 -12.55
CA GLY A 172 -0.59 -17.94 -13.93
C GLY A 172 -0.28 -16.46 -14.21
N ILE A 173 0.66 -15.89 -13.47
CA ILE A 173 1.23 -14.57 -13.69
C ILE A 173 2.66 -14.79 -14.20
N VAL A 174 2.86 -14.54 -15.48
CA VAL A 174 4.17 -14.73 -16.17
C VAL A 174 4.48 -13.47 -16.96
#